data_ff9080a7a47f4eb788cb9a01190124a7
#
_entry.id   ff9080a7a47f4eb788cb9a01190124a7
#
_cell.length_a   1.000
_cell.length_b   1.000
_cell.length_c   1.000
_cell.angle_alpha   90.00
_cell.angle_beta   90.00
_cell.angle_gamma   90.00
#
_symmetry.space_group_name_H-M   'P 1'
#
loop_
_entity.id
_entity.type
_entity.pdbx_description
1 polymer ?
#
loop_
_entity_poly.entity_id
_entity_poly.type
_entity_poly.pdbx_seq_one_letter_code
_entity_poly.pdbx_strand_id
1 'polypeptide(L)' 'MKQGTLFYDKECGRYNFIYKDEDGDDRDYGGIHWGEVFEFKLNDVWVPARMEMNADWYLVGLPGLKLNGLEVRRR' A
#
# COMPACT_ATOMS: atom_id res chain seq x y z
N MET A 1 -14.36 1.13 2.30
CA MET A 1 -13.04 1.44 1.69
C MET A 1 -11.94 1.19 2.70
N LYS A 2 -10.90 0.50 2.30
CA LYS A 2 -9.72 0.26 3.13
C LYS A 2 -8.70 1.35 2.81
N GLN A 3 -8.30 2.10 3.82
CA GLN A 3 -7.37 3.22 3.65
C GLN A 3 -6.43 3.30 4.83
N GLY A 4 -5.15 3.53 4.57
CA GLY A 4 -4.15 3.64 5.61
C GLY A 4 -2.84 4.19 5.07
N THR A 5 -1.78 4.01 5.86
CA THR A 5 -0.43 4.43 5.52
C THR A 5 0.45 3.22 5.32
N LEU A 6 1.16 3.19 4.20
CA LEU A 6 2.01 2.07 3.83
C LEU A 6 3.24 1.98 4.73
N PHE A 7 3.55 0.78 5.17
CA PHE A 7 4.78 0.49 5.92
C PHE A 7 5.32 -0.88 5.53
N TYR A 8 6.63 -1.05 5.62
CA TYR A 8 7.22 -2.36 5.38
C TYR A 8 7.09 -3.21 6.64
N ASP A 9 6.40 -4.34 6.52
CA ASP A 9 6.16 -5.27 7.62
C ASP A 9 7.20 -6.38 7.58
N LYS A 10 8.17 -6.31 8.49
CA LYS A 10 9.27 -7.27 8.55
C LYS A 10 8.82 -8.67 8.89
N GLU A 11 7.71 -8.83 9.60
CA GLU A 11 7.21 -10.14 9.99
C GLU A 11 6.71 -10.93 8.80
N CYS A 12 6.08 -10.28 7.83
CA CYS A 12 5.60 -10.96 6.63
C CYS A 12 6.48 -10.72 5.40
N GLY A 13 7.47 -9.82 5.50
CA GLY A 13 8.35 -9.49 4.38
C GLY A 13 7.66 -8.75 3.25
N ARG A 14 6.62 -8.00 3.54
CA ARG A 14 5.78 -7.31 2.56
C ARG A 14 5.43 -5.92 3.04
N TYR A 15 5.07 -5.04 2.13
CA TYR A 15 4.39 -3.81 2.51
C TYR A 15 2.98 -4.12 2.98
N ASN A 16 2.52 -3.34 3.94
CA ASN A 16 1.25 -3.58 4.60
C ASN A 16 0.64 -2.23 5.04
N PHE A 17 -0.59 -2.23 5.45
CA PHE A 17 -1.21 -1.06 6.06
C PHE A 17 -2.34 -1.48 6.99
N ILE A 18 -2.62 -0.62 7.96
CA ILE A 18 -3.72 -0.78 8.90
C ILE A 18 -4.84 0.13 8.45
N TYR A 19 -6.06 -0.36 8.43
CA TYR A 19 -7.24 0.41 8.05
C TYR A 19 -8.32 0.29 9.12
N LYS A 20 -9.23 1.24 9.13
CA LYS A 20 -10.42 1.20 9.99
C LYS A 20 -11.54 0.48 9.28
N ASP A 21 -12.16 -0.50 9.95
CA ASP A 21 -13.34 -1.17 9.41
C ASP A 21 -14.61 -0.33 9.68
N GLU A 22 -15.77 -0.88 9.34
CA GLU A 22 -17.05 -0.18 9.48
C GLU A 22 -17.38 0.15 10.93
N ASP A 23 -16.87 -0.65 11.87
CA ASP A 23 -17.08 -0.44 13.30
C ASP A 23 -16.05 0.50 13.93
N GLY A 24 -15.12 1.01 13.13
CA GLY A 24 -14.05 1.87 13.59
C GLY A 24 -12.87 1.14 14.22
N ASP A 25 -12.83 -0.17 14.11
CA ASP A 25 -11.74 -0.98 14.64
C ASP A 25 -10.59 -1.07 13.66
N ASP A 26 -9.37 -1.09 14.19
CA ASP A 26 -8.17 -1.27 13.36
C ASP A 26 -8.09 -2.70 12.82
N ARG A 27 -7.84 -2.82 11.53
CA ARG A 27 -7.65 -4.09 10.84
C ARG A 27 -6.33 -4.07 10.08
N ASP A 28 -5.64 -5.19 10.15
CA ASP A 28 -4.42 -5.42 9.38
C ASP A 28 -4.82 -5.93 8.00
N TYR A 29 -4.29 -5.30 6.93
CA TYR A 29 -4.58 -5.76 5.57
C TYR A 29 -4.03 -7.17 5.31
N GLY A 30 -2.97 -7.56 6.03
CA GLY A 30 -2.41 -8.91 5.93
C GLY A 30 -1.25 -9.04 4.97
N GLY A 31 -0.70 -7.92 4.52
CA GLY A 31 0.42 -7.91 3.57
C GLY A 31 -0.05 -7.79 2.13
N ILE A 32 0.57 -6.87 1.40
CA ILE A 32 0.27 -6.64 -0.01
C ILE A 32 1.04 -7.67 -0.84
N HIS A 33 0.34 -8.32 -1.77
CA HIS A 33 0.97 -9.22 -2.73
C HIS A 33 1.33 -8.45 -4.00
N TRP A 34 2.38 -8.90 -4.69
CA TRP A 34 2.67 -8.33 -6.01
C TRP A 34 1.51 -8.62 -6.97
N GLY A 35 1.27 -7.71 -7.89
CA GLY A 35 0.14 -7.79 -8.82
C GLY A 35 -1.13 -7.12 -8.33
N GLU A 36 -1.22 -6.73 -7.06
CA GLU A 36 -2.39 -6.02 -6.54
C GLU A 36 -2.33 -4.55 -6.94
N VAL A 37 -3.50 -4.00 -7.26
CA VAL A 37 -3.65 -2.59 -7.63
C VAL A 37 -4.33 -1.85 -6.49
N PHE A 38 -3.75 -0.71 -6.14
CA PHE A 38 -4.30 0.21 -5.14
C PHE A 38 -4.26 1.63 -5.69
N GLU A 39 -4.90 2.56 -4.99
CA GLU A 39 -4.68 3.97 -5.23
C GLU A 39 -3.70 4.50 -4.19
N PHE A 40 -2.71 5.25 -4.64
CA PHE A 40 -1.70 5.88 -3.78
C PHE A 40 -1.82 7.39 -3.89
N LYS A 41 -1.69 8.08 -2.77
CA LYS A 41 -1.80 9.54 -2.76
C LYS A 41 -0.45 10.16 -3.08
N LEU A 42 -0.36 10.81 -4.24
CA LEU A 42 0.84 11.48 -4.73
C LEU A 42 0.50 12.94 -4.98
N ASN A 43 1.16 13.86 -4.28
CA ASN A 43 0.89 15.30 -4.41
C ASN A 43 -0.62 15.64 -4.33
N ASP A 44 -1.28 15.08 -3.32
CA ASP A 44 -2.72 15.26 -3.06
C ASP A 44 -3.64 14.67 -4.13
N VAL A 45 -3.11 13.83 -5.02
CA VAL A 45 -3.91 13.15 -6.05
C VAL A 45 -3.83 11.64 -5.81
N TRP A 46 -4.97 10.97 -5.87
CA TRP A 46 -5.03 9.51 -5.80
C TRP A 46 -4.74 8.92 -7.18
N VAL A 47 -3.67 8.14 -7.26
CA VAL A 47 -3.18 7.55 -8.51
C VAL A 47 -3.23 6.04 -8.41
N PRO A 48 -3.94 5.35 -9.32
CA PRO A 48 -3.94 3.88 -9.33
C PRO A 48 -2.58 3.36 -9.80
N ALA A 49 -2.06 2.37 -9.10
CA ALA A 49 -0.81 1.74 -9.49
C ALA A 49 -0.76 0.29 -8.99
N ARG A 50 -0.03 -0.53 -9.73
CA ARG A 50 0.16 -1.94 -9.36
C ARG A 50 1.47 -2.09 -8.60
N MET A 51 1.41 -2.80 -7.48
CA MET A 51 2.58 -3.17 -6.69
C MET A 51 3.25 -4.38 -7.31
N GLU A 52 4.56 -4.28 -7.55
CA GLU A 52 5.35 -5.38 -8.08
C GLU A 52 6.66 -5.52 -7.31
N MET A 53 7.34 -6.64 -7.52
CA MET A 53 8.62 -6.91 -6.89
C MET A 53 9.61 -7.43 -7.92
N ASN A 54 10.77 -6.75 -8.00
CA ASN A 54 11.88 -7.17 -8.84
C ASN A 54 13.15 -6.72 -8.13
N ALA A 55 13.82 -7.61 -7.41
CA ALA A 55 14.87 -7.31 -6.44
C ALA A 55 14.38 -6.48 -5.26
N ASP A 56 13.47 -5.53 -5.47
CA ASP A 56 12.85 -4.74 -4.44
C ASP A 56 11.40 -4.42 -4.84
N TRP A 57 10.61 -3.95 -3.89
CA TRP A 57 9.21 -3.56 -4.13
C TRP A 57 9.16 -2.21 -4.83
N TYR A 58 8.26 -2.08 -5.81
CA TYR A 58 8.07 -0.82 -6.53
C TYR A 58 6.64 -0.73 -7.07
N LEU A 59 6.24 0.49 -7.42
CA LEU A 59 4.98 0.74 -8.14
C LEU A 59 5.29 0.81 -9.63
N VAL A 60 4.51 0.10 -10.43
CA VAL A 60 4.69 0.09 -11.89
C VAL A 60 4.52 1.51 -12.45
N GLY A 61 5.48 1.95 -13.23
CA GLY A 61 5.50 3.31 -13.77
C GLY A 61 6.11 4.35 -12.85
N LEU A 62 6.41 4.00 -11.60
CA LEU A 62 6.95 4.92 -10.59
C LEU A 62 8.16 4.30 -9.89
N PRO A 63 9.20 3.86 -10.63
CA PRO A 63 10.37 3.24 -10.00
C PRO A 63 11.13 4.28 -9.17
N GLY A 64 11.70 3.83 -8.06
CA GLY A 64 12.46 4.70 -7.17
C GLY A 64 11.63 5.53 -6.22
N LEU A 65 10.29 5.43 -6.29
CA LEU A 65 9.43 6.12 -5.32
C LEU A 65 9.57 5.47 -3.95
N LYS A 66 9.74 6.30 -2.93
CA LYS A 66 9.79 5.82 -1.54
C LYS A 66 8.40 5.37 -1.11
N LEU A 67 8.26 4.10 -0.76
CA LEU A 67 6.95 3.51 -0.44
C LEU A 67 6.51 3.71 1.00
N ASN A 68 7.44 3.65 1.97
CA ASN A 68 7.11 3.87 3.36
C ASN A 68 6.50 5.25 3.55
N GLY A 69 5.35 5.32 4.20
CA GLY A 69 4.68 6.58 4.49
C GLY A 69 3.69 7.04 3.44
N LEU A 70 3.58 6.35 2.30
CA LEU A 70 2.57 6.68 1.31
C LEU A 70 1.17 6.35 1.83
N GLU A 71 0.22 7.24 1.59
CA GLU A 71 -1.18 6.92 1.83
C GLU A 71 -1.67 6.00 0.71
N VAL A 72 -2.41 4.98 1.10
CA VAL A 72 -2.91 3.95 0.19
C VAL A 72 -4.37 3.69 0.50
N ARG A 73 -5.15 3.41 -0.54
CA ARG A 73 -6.55 3.00 -0.36
C ARG A 73 -6.95 1.97 -1.40
N ARG A 74 -7.93 1.16 -1.02
CA ARG A 74 -8.53 0.16 -1.88
C ARG A 74 -10.00 -0.02 -1.51
N ARG A 75 -10.85 -0.08 -2.49
CA ARG A 75 -12.27 -0.36 -2.29
C ARG A 75 -12.55 -1.84 -2.06
#